data_4fc55e131c25ba3a8df1ca323513ffdf
#
_entry.id   4fc55e131c25ba3a8df1ca323513ffdf
#
_cell.length_a   1.000
_cell.length_b   1.000
_cell.length_c   1.000
_cell.angle_alpha   90.00
_cell.angle_beta   90.00
_cell.angle_gamma   90.00
#
_symmetry.space_group_name_H-M   'P 1'
#
loop_
_entity.id
_entity.type
_entity.pdbx_description
1 polymer ?
#
loop_
_entity_poly.entity_id
_entity_poly.type
_entity_poly.pdbx_seq_one_letter_code
_entity_poly.pdbx_strand_id
1 'polypeptide(L)'
;TEAPFSAQFGGADAKCLTLTVLGCFLVGLSGVWELLRAVSGGQAVLSADGLSVIASAGSGTSGAIMGVLSIAAAAGLFCGLLACRKETVSPLPLLAVPVSLLIRLVFVYRLDSVDPVLAHYYPELLGLMALILGSYRLSGFTVKAGNPRLFTLYTGLSVICSLTLLADGITPAACLTLGGAAALAGFCWAMR
;
A
#
# COMPACT_ATOMS: atom_id res chain seq x y z
N THR A 1 -15.07 -13.43 25.17
CA THR A 1 -15.58 -12.05 24.94
C THR A 1 -14.49 -11.29 24.21
N GLU A 2 -14.58 -11.27 22.87
CA GLU A 2 -13.61 -10.60 22.02
C GLU A 2 -13.86 -9.10 22.09
N ALA A 3 -12.80 -8.35 22.43
CA ALA A 3 -12.84 -6.91 22.56
C ALA A 3 -13.21 -6.22 21.23
N PRO A 4 -13.96 -5.13 21.24
CA PRO A 4 -14.26 -4.37 20.03
C PRO A 4 -12.96 -3.82 19.39
N PHE A 5 -12.99 -3.53 18.09
CA PHE A 5 -11.84 -3.05 17.33
C PHE A 5 -11.14 -1.84 18.01
N SER A 6 -11.93 -0.88 18.50
CA SER A 6 -11.43 0.29 19.23
C SER A 6 -10.68 -0.07 20.53
N ALA A 7 -11.06 -1.15 21.20
CA ALA A 7 -10.38 -1.59 22.42
C ALA A 7 -9.07 -2.33 22.12
N GLN A 8 -8.94 -2.95 20.96
CA GLN A 8 -7.70 -3.62 20.53
C GLN A 8 -6.64 -2.62 20.04
N PHE A 9 -7.06 -1.48 19.51
CA PHE A 9 -6.20 -0.38 19.03
C PHE A 9 -6.25 0.87 19.92
N GLY A 10 -6.84 0.77 21.09
CA GLY A 10 -7.07 1.89 22.03
C GLY A 10 -5.82 2.48 22.68
N GLY A 11 -4.67 1.84 22.53
CA GLY A 11 -3.37 2.34 23.00
C GLY A 11 -2.65 3.22 21.97
N ALA A 12 -3.37 3.86 21.04
CA ALA A 12 -2.78 4.67 19.98
C ALA A 12 -2.09 5.92 20.54
N ASP A 13 -0.81 5.78 20.88
CA ASP A 13 0.09 6.89 21.15
C ASP A 13 0.10 7.84 19.94
N ALA A 14 0.35 9.13 20.18
CA ALA A 14 0.47 10.12 19.10
C ALA A 14 1.47 9.69 18.01
N LYS A 15 2.51 8.93 18.38
CA LYS A 15 3.53 8.41 17.46
C LYS A 15 2.96 7.36 16.49
N CYS A 16 2.08 6.47 16.95
CA CYS A 16 1.42 5.48 16.10
C CYS A 16 0.51 6.16 15.09
N LEU A 17 -0.24 7.15 15.56
CA LEU A 17 -1.14 7.93 14.73
C LEU A 17 -0.38 8.67 13.64
N THR A 18 0.72 9.35 13.98
CA THR A 18 1.55 10.08 13.00
C THR A 18 2.15 9.13 11.96
N LEU A 19 2.63 7.96 12.37
CA LEU A 19 3.19 6.97 11.44
C LEU A 19 2.12 6.46 10.46
N THR A 20 0.93 6.16 10.95
CA THR A 20 -0.18 5.69 10.10
C THR A 20 -0.65 6.78 9.14
N VAL A 21 -0.78 8.03 9.60
CA VAL A 21 -1.16 9.17 8.75
C VAL A 21 -0.11 9.41 7.67
N LEU A 22 1.19 9.39 8.05
CA LEU A 22 2.29 9.53 7.09
C LEU A 22 2.24 8.42 6.04
N GLY A 23 2.00 7.18 6.46
CA GLY A 23 1.83 6.05 5.55
C GLY A 23 0.67 6.24 4.58
N CYS A 24 -0.50 6.63 5.06
CA CYS A 24 -1.67 6.93 4.21
C CYS A 24 -1.36 8.06 3.22
N PHE A 25 -0.66 9.10 3.67
CA PHE A 25 -0.27 10.22 2.82
C PHE A 25 0.67 9.77 1.69
N LEU A 26 1.67 8.94 1.99
CA LEU A 26 2.60 8.41 0.99
C LEU A 26 1.88 7.53 -0.04
N VAL A 27 0.93 6.68 0.39
CA VAL A 27 0.11 5.89 -0.54
C VAL A 27 -0.74 6.79 -1.43
N GLY A 28 -1.37 7.82 -0.88
CA GLY A 28 -2.11 8.81 -1.64
C GLY A 28 -1.24 9.57 -2.63
N LEU A 29 -0.06 10.00 -2.22
CA LEU A 29 0.90 10.71 -3.05
C LEU A 29 1.38 9.84 -4.23
N SER A 30 1.63 8.54 -4.00
CA SER A 30 1.98 7.61 -5.08
C SER A 30 0.86 7.51 -6.12
N GLY A 31 -0.41 7.46 -5.68
CA GLY A 31 -1.56 7.43 -6.57
C GLY A 31 -1.70 8.71 -7.41
N VAL A 32 -1.51 9.87 -6.79
CA VAL A 32 -1.49 11.16 -7.51
C VAL A 32 -0.34 11.20 -8.51
N TRP A 33 0.84 10.72 -8.15
CA TRP A 33 1.97 10.65 -9.05
C TRP A 33 1.70 9.78 -10.28
N GLU A 34 1.08 8.62 -10.10
CA GLU A 34 0.67 7.74 -11.20
C GLU A 34 -0.37 8.40 -12.10
N LEU A 35 -1.36 9.09 -11.52
CA LEU A 35 -2.36 9.85 -12.28
C LEU A 35 -1.72 10.98 -13.11
N LEU A 36 -0.82 11.75 -12.51
CA LEU A 36 -0.11 12.81 -13.22
C LEU A 36 0.71 12.26 -14.39
N ARG A 37 1.38 11.12 -14.19
CA ARG A 37 2.10 10.43 -15.29
C ARG A 37 1.15 9.95 -16.38
N ALA A 38 -0.01 9.43 -16.02
CA ALA A 38 -1.01 8.97 -16.98
C ALA A 38 -1.57 10.12 -17.83
N VAL A 39 -1.80 11.30 -17.22
CA VAL A 39 -2.33 12.49 -17.90
C VAL A 39 -1.25 13.20 -18.74
N SER A 40 -0.01 13.24 -18.26
CA SER A 40 1.09 13.89 -18.98
C SER A 40 1.65 13.08 -20.15
N GLY A 41 1.03 11.96 -20.51
CA GLY A 41 1.37 11.18 -21.71
C GLY A 41 2.74 10.51 -21.69
N GLY A 42 3.22 10.09 -20.51
CA GLY A 42 4.45 9.31 -20.40
C GLY A 42 5.71 10.10 -20.75
N GLN A 43 5.84 11.34 -20.30
CA GLN A 43 7.07 12.10 -20.48
C GLN A 43 8.22 11.48 -19.68
N ALA A 44 9.32 11.28 -20.40
CA ALA A 44 10.57 10.69 -19.97
C ALA A 44 11.04 11.21 -18.61
N VAL A 45 11.32 10.30 -17.69
CA VAL A 45 12.15 10.61 -16.53
C VAL A 45 13.55 10.83 -17.06
N LEU A 46 14.07 12.05 -16.92
CA LEU A 46 15.49 12.33 -17.13
C LEU A 46 16.27 11.53 -16.08
N SER A 47 16.85 10.42 -16.50
CA SER A 47 17.87 9.76 -15.71
C SER A 47 19.20 10.48 -15.91
N ALA A 48 19.99 10.63 -14.86
CA ALA A 48 21.26 11.38 -14.85
C ALA A 48 22.34 10.85 -15.84
N ASP A 49 22.09 9.73 -16.47
CA ASP A 49 22.99 9.05 -17.39
C ASP A 49 22.61 9.17 -18.89
N GLY A 50 21.97 10.27 -19.26
CA GLY A 50 21.77 10.58 -20.68
C GLY A 50 20.88 9.59 -21.41
N LEU A 51 19.64 10.02 -21.65
CA LEU A 51 18.75 9.58 -22.71
C LEU A 51 18.54 8.07 -22.87
N SER A 52 18.05 7.40 -21.87
CA SER A 52 17.28 6.17 -22.06
C SER A 52 15.79 6.52 -21.99
N VAL A 53 15.16 6.67 -23.13
CA VAL A 53 13.70 6.70 -23.28
C VAL A 53 13.21 5.31 -22.93
N ILE A 54 13.06 5.02 -21.66
CA ILE A 54 12.24 3.87 -21.25
C ILE A 54 10.81 4.35 -21.44
N ALA A 55 10.28 4.09 -22.62
CA ALA A 55 8.86 4.09 -22.85
C ALA A 55 8.27 3.03 -21.92
N SER A 56 7.94 3.40 -20.69
CA SER A 56 7.10 2.55 -19.87
C SER A 56 5.77 2.49 -20.60
N ALA A 57 5.50 1.38 -21.23
CA ALA A 57 4.29 1.07 -21.99
C ALA A 57 3.06 0.93 -21.07
N GLY A 58 2.86 1.85 -20.16
CA GLY A 58 1.59 2.09 -19.51
C GLY A 58 0.80 3.00 -20.40
N SER A 59 -0.05 2.45 -21.27
CA SER A 59 -1.06 3.26 -21.95
C SER A 59 -1.75 4.13 -20.88
N GLY A 60 -2.01 5.40 -21.16
CA GLY A 60 -2.52 6.36 -20.16
C GLY A 60 -3.72 5.87 -19.33
N THR A 61 -4.49 4.92 -19.85
CA THR A 61 -5.62 4.28 -19.16
C THR A 61 -5.21 3.34 -18.02
N SER A 62 -4.16 2.52 -18.20
CA SER A 62 -3.72 1.59 -17.13
C SER A 62 -3.06 2.33 -15.97
N GLY A 63 -2.26 3.36 -16.25
CA GLY A 63 -1.69 4.22 -15.22
C GLY A 63 -2.76 4.99 -14.43
N ALA A 64 -3.81 5.46 -15.11
CA ALA A 64 -4.95 6.11 -14.44
C ALA A 64 -5.68 5.14 -13.50
N ILE A 65 -5.92 3.91 -13.93
CA ILE A 65 -6.57 2.88 -13.10
C ILE A 65 -5.71 2.57 -11.87
N MET A 66 -4.39 2.38 -12.03
CA MET A 66 -3.47 2.14 -10.92
C MET A 66 -3.47 3.31 -9.93
N GLY A 67 -3.45 4.55 -10.40
CA GLY A 67 -3.50 5.74 -9.56
C GLY A 67 -4.80 5.81 -8.75
N VAL A 68 -5.94 5.55 -9.37
CA VAL A 68 -7.24 5.52 -8.67
C VAL A 68 -7.27 4.42 -7.61
N LEU A 69 -6.74 3.23 -7.91
CA LEU A 69 -6.68 2.11 -6.95
C LEU A 69 -5.79 2.45 -5.74
N SER A 70 -4.67 3.14 -5.97
CA SER A 70 -3.78 3.60 -4.89
C SER A 70 -4.47 4.63 -3.99
N ILE A 71 -5.22 5.57 -4.57
CA ILE A 71 -6.00 6.55 -3.80
C ILE A 71 -7.13 5.85 -3.02
N ALA A 72 -7.80 4.87 -3.62
CA ALA A 72 -8.82 4.08 -2.92
C ALA A 72 -8.22 3.31 -1.73
N ALA A 73 -7.02 2.73 -1.89
CA ALA A 73 -6.31 2.09 -0.79
C ALA A 73 -5.94 3.08 0.32
N ALA A 74 -5.44 4.26 -0.03
CA ALA A 74 -5.14 5.32 0.95
C ALA A 74 -6.38 5.75 1.72
N ALA A 75 -7.50 5.96 1.03
CA ALA A 75 -8.77 6.31 1.65
C ALA A 75 -9.27 5.21 2.59
N GLY A 76 -9.16 3.95 2.20
CA GLY A 76 -9.53 2.80 3.03
C GLY A 76 -8.70 2.71 4.31
N LEU A 77 -7.37 2.88 4.21
CA LEU A 77 -6.48 2.92 5.37
C LEU A 77 -6.78 4.11 6.29
N PHE A 78 -7.06 5.28 5.73
CA PHE A 78 -7.44 6.46 6.50
C PHE A 78 -8.78 6.29 7.21
N CYS A 79 -9.77 5.68 6.54
CA CYS A 79 -11.04 5.30 7.18
C CYS A 79 -10.81 4.30 8.32
N GLY A 80 -9.90 3.32 8.15
CA GLY A 80 -9.49 2.40 9.20
C GLY A 80 -8.92 3.12 10.42
N LEU A 81 -8.09 4.15 10.19
CA LEU A 81 -7.54 4.97 11.26
C LEU A 81 -8.62 5.76 12.01
N LEU A 82 -9.58 6.36 11.28
CA LEU A 82 -10.73 7.04 11.90
C LEU A 82 -11.62 6.07 12.67
N ALA A 83 -11.71 4.84 12.21
CA ALA A 83 -12.46 3.77 12.85
C ALA A 83 -11.88 3.36 14.22
N CYS A 84 -10.56 3.50 14.43
CA CYS A 84 -9.93 3.28 15.74
C CYS A 84 -10.47 4.21 16.82
N ARG A 85 -11.02 5.37 16.45
CA ARG A 85 -11.62 6.35 17.37
C ARG A 85 -13.13 6.20 17.56
N LYS A 86 -13.78 5.38 16.72
CA LYS A 86 -15.25 5.18 16.74
C LYS A 86 -15.57 3.80 17.29
N GLU A 87 -16.61 3.69 18.11
CA GLU A 87 -17.07 2.41 18.64
C GLU A 87 -17.71 1.50 17.59
N THR A 88 -18.29 2.09 16.55
CA THR A 88 -18.91 1.35 15.44
C THR A 88 -18.05 1.48 14.20
N VAL A 89 -17.44 0.38 13.78
CA VAL A 89 -16.58 0.30 12.61
C VAL A 89 -17.29 -0.45 11.50
N SER A 90 -17.51 0.22 10.38
CA SER A 90 -17.92 -0.47 9.15
C SER A 90 -16.72 -1.25 8.58
N PRO A 91 -16.84 -2.55 8.32
CA PRO A 91 -15.72 -3.35 7.77
C PRO A 91 -15.43 -3.04 6.30
N LEU A 92 -16.38 -2.44 5.58
CA LEU A 92 -16.30 -2.22 4.13
C LEU A 92 -15.09 -1.38 3.67
N PRO A 93 -14.80 -0.20 4.25
CA PRO A 93 -13.67 0.60 3.77
C PRO A 93 -12.32 -0.08 4.01
N LEU A 94 -12.20 -0.86 5.09
CA LEU A 94 -10.97 -1.56 5.39
C LEU A 94 -10.76 -2.78 4.48
N LEU A 95 -11.84 -3.43 4.05
CA LEU A 95 -11.83 -4.51 3.05
C LEU A 95 -11.54 -4.00 1.64
N ALA A 96 -11.87 -2.75 1.34
CA ALA A 96 -11.54 -2.15 0.06
C ALA A 96 -10.02 -2.06 -0.18
N VAL A 97 -9.21 -1.96 0.88
CA VAL A 97 -7.74 -1.86 0.78
C VAL A 97 -7.14 -3.12 0.14
N PRO A 98 -7.30 -4.34 0.68
CA PRO A 98 -6.73 -5.52 0.07
C PRO A 98 -7.31 -5.79 -1.32
N VAL A 99 -8.58 -5.44 -1.58
CA VAL A 99 -9.20 -5.61 -2.89
C VAL A 99 -8.57 -4.68 -3.94
N SER A 100 -8.40 -3.40 -3.62
CA SER A 100 -7.75 -2.45 -4.53
C SER A 100 -6.30 -2.83 -4.83
N LEU A 101 -5.54 -3.28 -3.81
CA LEU A 101 -4.16 -3.74 -3.98
C LEU A 101 -4.09 -5.03 -4.79
N LEU A 102 -5.07 -5.94 -4.63
CA LEU A 102 -5.13 -7.19 -5.41
C LEU A 102 -5.40 -6.91 -6.89
N ILE A 103 -6.34 -6.01 -7.19
CA ILE A 103 -6.58 -5.57 -8.57
C ILE A 103 -5.30 -4.94 -9.14
N ARG A 104 -4.61 -4.09 -8.38
CA ARG A 104 -3.34 -3.50 -8.77
C ARG A 104 -2.28 -4.58 -9.06
N LEU A 105 -2.15 -5.59 -8.20
CA LEU A 105 -1.23 -6.70 -8.41
C LEU A 105 -1.46 -7.40 -9.75
N VAL A 106 -2.73 -7.63 -10.12
CA VAL A 106 -3.10 -8.24 -11.40
C VAL A 106 -2.68 -7.35 -12.57
N PHE A 107 -2.87 -6.03 -12.45
CA PHE A 107 -2.45 -5.08 -13.50
C PHE A 107 -0.93 -5.04 -13.64
N VAL A 108 -0.18 -4.96 -12.54
CA VAL A 108 1.29 -4.99 -12.54
C VAL A 108 1.77 -6.28 -13.19
N TYR A 109 1.25 -7.43 -12.76
CA TYR A 109 1.59 -8.72 -13.36
C TYR A 109 1.34 -8.76 -14.86
N ARG A 110 0.20 -8.24 -15.32
CA ARG A 110 -0.18 -8.27 -16.74
C ARG A 110 0.68 -7.35 -17.61
N LEU A 111 1.11 -6.21 -17.07
CA LEU A 111 1.90 -5.23 -17.82
C LEU A 111 3.37 -5.64 -17.91
N ASP A 112 3.94 -6.12 -16.81
CA ASP A 112 5.37 -6.39 -16.71
C ASP A 112 5.73 -7.83 -17.10
N SER A 113 4.75 -8.74 -17.22
CA SER A 113 5.00 -10.12 -17.66
C SER A 113 5.54 -10.23 -19.09
N VAL A 114 5.47 -9.15 -19.87
CA VAL A 114 5.93 -9.10 -21.27
C VAL A 114 7.41 -8.68 -21.36
N ASP A 115 7.98 -8.13 -20.30
CA ASP A 115 9.35 -7.61 -20.31
C ASP A 115 10.35 -8.65 -19.75
N PRO A 116 11.45 -8.98 -20.52
CA PRO A 116 12.40 -10.03 -20.10
C PRO A 116 13.33 -9.60 -18.94
N VAL A 117 13.28 -8.34 -18.46
CA VAL A 117 14.10 -7.86 -17.34
C VAL A 117 13.41 -8.16 -16.01
N LEU A 118 13.27 -9.44 -15.72
CA LEU A 118 12.54 -10.00 -14.58
C LEU A 118 13.09 -9.62 -13.19
N ALA A 119 14.33 -9.15 -13.08
CA ALA A 119 14.97 -8.93 -11.78
C ALA A 119 14.32 -7.78 -10.97
N HIS A 120 13.83 -6.72 -11.62
CA HIS A 120 13.19 -5.57 -10.95
C HIS A 120 11.73 -5.80 -10.55
N TYR A 121 11.07 -6.73 -11.18
CA TYR A 121 9.65 -7.01 -11.05
C TYR A 121 9.31 -7.85 -9.81
N TYR A 122 10.15 -8.82 -9.45
CA TYR A 122 9.87 -9.70 -8.31
C TYR A 122 9.78 -8.98 -6.96
N PRO A 123 10.66 -8.03 -6.62
CA PRO A 123 10.55 -7.30 -5.35
C PRO A 123 9.24 -6.51 -5.23
N GLU A 124 8.76 -5.92 -6.32
CA GLU A 124 7.49 -5.19 -6.35
C GLU A 124 6.31 -6.12 -6.10
N LEU A 125 6.25 -7.26 -6.79
CA LEU A 125 5.21 -8.27 -6.57
C LEU A 125 5.21 -8.79 -5.13
N LEU A 126 6.38 -9.12 -4.59
CA LEU A 126 6.51 -9.59 -3.21
C LEU A 126 6.05 -8.53 -2.21
N GLY A 127 6.44 -7.26 -2.42
CA GLY A 127 6.02 -6.15 -1.59
C GLY A 127 4.50 -5.96 -1.62
N LEU A 128 3.89 -5.99 -2.79
CA LEU A 128 2.44 -5.91 -2.95
C LEU A 128 1.73 -7.11 -2.30
N MET A 129 2.24 -8.35 -2.48
CA MET A 129 1.66 -9.53 -1.84
C MET A 129 1.70 -9.44 -0.32
N ALA A 130 2.83 -9.03 0.25
CA ALA A 130 2.97 -8.85 1.69
C ALA A 130 2.00 -7.78 2.22
N LEU A 131 1.85 -6.68 1.47
CA LEU A 131 0.93 -5.60 1.81
C LEU A 131 -0.54 -6.04 1.75
N ILE A 132 -0.92 -6.81 0.73
CA ILE A 132 -2.26 -7.40 0.59
C ILE A 132 -2.57 -8.30 1.79
N LEU A 133 -1.64 -9.20 2.14
CA LEU A 133 -1.83 -10.11 3.27
C LEU A 133 -1.89 -9.36 4.60
N GLY A 134 -1.06 -8.34 4.79
CA GLY A 134 -1.09 -7.48 5.97
C GLY A 134 -2.41 -6.71 6.09
N SER A 135 -2.87 -6.07 5.03
CA SER A 135 -4.13 -5.32 5.01
C SER A 135 -5.36 -6.24 5.14
N TYR A 136 -5.32 -7.43 4.57
CA TYR A 136 -6.36 -8.45 4.76
C TYR A 136 -6.45 -8.89 6.24
N ARG A 137 -5.31 -9.11 6.89
CA ARG A 137 -5.30 -9.44 8.32
C ARG A 137 -5.78 -8.28 9.17
N LEU A 138 -5.46 -7.04 8.80
CA LEU A 138 -6.00 -5.85 9.46
C LEU A 138 -7.52 -5.79 9.36
N SER A 139 -8.09 -6.07 8.19
CA SER A 139 -9.56 -6.12 8.02
C SER A 139 -10.21 -7.25 8.83
N GLY A 140 -9.50 -8.35 9.08
CA GLY A 140 -9.97 -9.45 9.92
C GLY A 140 -10.27 -9.05 11.37
N PHE A 141 -9.61 -8.02 11.89
CA PHE A 141 -9.88 -7.52 13.24
C PHE A 141 -11.26 -6.85 13.37
N THR A 142 -11.79 -6.29 12.28
CA THR A 142 -13.15 -5.70 12.29
C THR A 142 -14.25 -6.76 12.40
N VAL A 143 -13.97 -7.99 11.94
CA VAL A 143 -14.90 -9.14 11.98
C VAL A 143 -14.59 -10.07 13.17
N LYS A 144 -13.74 -9.63 14.11
CA LYS A 144 -13.31 -10.38 15.30
C LYS A 144 -12.57 -11.70 15.00
N ALA A 145 -12.06 -11.87 13.78
CA ALA A 145 -11.26 -13.01 13.34
C ALA A 145 -9.76 -12.69 13.22
N GLY A 146 -9.30 -11.60 13.83
CA GLY A 146 -7.93 -11.12 13.73
C GLY A 146 -6.93 -11.98 14.52
N ASN A 147 -5.83 -12.36 13.88
CA ASN A 147 -4.70 -13.03 14.55
C ASN A 147 -3.51 -12.07 14.64
N PRO A 148 -3.16 -11.57 15.84
CA PRO A 148 -2.11 -10.55 16.00
C PRO A 148 -0.74 -11.04 15.55
N ARG A 149 -0.40 -12.30 15.77
CA ARG A 149 0.91 -12.86 15.39
C ARG A 149 1.11 -12.85 13.88
N LEU A 150 0.10 -13.29 13.12
CA LEU A 150 0.17 -13.29 11.65
C LEU A 150 0.16 -11.87 11.09
N PHE A 151 -0.59 -10.95 11.70
CA PHE A 151 -0.59 -9.55 11.29
C PHE A 151 0.80 -8.93 11.46
N THR A 152 1.45 -9.11 12.61
CA THR A 152 2.81 -8.61 12.86
C THR A 152 3.82 -9.21 11.89
N LEU A 153 3.71 -10.51 11.57
CA LEU A 153 4.59 -11.19 10.62
C LEU A 153 4.47 -10.58 9.23
N TYR A 154 3.25 -10.45 8.70
CA TYR A 154 3.05 -9.87 7.36
C TYR A 154 3.40 -8.38 7.30
N THR A 155 3.18 -7.63 8.37
CA THR A 155 3.62 -6.24 8.47
C THR A 155 5.15 -6.15 8.43
N GLY A 156 5.86 -6.98 9.19
CA GLY A 156 7.31 -7.04 9.15
C GLY A 156 7.84 -7.41 7.76
N LEU A 157 7.22 -8.41 7.11
CA LEU A 157 7.57 -8.80 5.75
C LEU A 157 7.37 -7.65 4.76
N SER A 158 6.24 -6.92 4.86
CA SER A 158 5.97 -5.78 3.98
C SER A 158 6.98 -4.65 4.17
N VAL A 159 7.44 -4.39 5.40
CA VAL A 159 8.50 -3.41 5.68
C VAL A 159 9.82 -3.82 5.03
N ILE A 160 10.22 -5.08 5.17
CA ILE A 160 11.47 -5.58 4.56
C ILE A 160 11.40 -5.45 3.04
N CYS A 161 10.31 -5.93 2.41
CA CYS A 161 10.15 -5.84 0.96
C CYS A 161 10.08 -4.39 0.46
N SER A 162 9.47 -3.48 1.21
CA SER A 162 9.43 -2.06 0.81
C SER A 162 10.80 -1.39 0.90
N LEU A 163 11.64 -1.78 1.87
CA LEU A 163 13.01 -1.27 1.98
C LEU A 163 13.89 -1.79 0.86
N THR A 164 13.76 -3.05 0.46
CA THR A 164 14.48 -3.58 -0.71
C THR A 164 14.09 -2.86 -1.99
N LEU A 165 12.80 -2.58 -2.17
CA LEU A 165 12.31 -1.85 -3.35
C LEU A 165 12.81 -0.40 -3.37
N LEU A 166 12.93 0.24 -2.21
CA LEU A 166 13.47 1.59 -2.09
C LEU A 166 14.96 1.66 -2.44
N ALA A 167 15.73 0.59 -2.20
CA ALA A 167 17.13 0.50 -2.57
C ALA A 167 17.35 0.53 -4.09
N ASP A 168 16.37 0.06 -4.87
CA ASP A 168 16.39 0.09 -6.33
C ASP A 168 16.04 1.46 -6.93
N GLY A 169 15.52 2.39 -6.11
CA GLY A 169 15.19 3.75 -6.49
C GLY A 169 13.80 4.23 -6.04
N ILE A 170 13.58 5.53 -6.18
CA ILE A 170 12.30 6.15 -5.80
C ILE A 170 11.33 6.03 -6.98
N THR A 171 10.52 4.98 -6.95
CA THR A 171 9.43 4.74 -7.91
C THR A 171 8.07 4.98 -7.23
N PRO A 172 6.98 5.22 -7.99
CA PRO A 172 5.64 5.30 -7.41
C PRO A 172 5.26 4.00 -6.67
N ALA A 173 5.70 2.85 -7.19
CA ALA A 173 5.51 1.56 -6.56
C ALA A 173 6.25 1.44 -5.20
N ALA A 174 7.50 1.93 -5.14
CA ALA A 174 8.26 1.99 -3.89
C ALA A 174 7.59 2.93 -2.87
N CYS A 175 7.09 4.07 -3.29
CA CYS A 175 6.34 4.99 -2.42
C CYS A 175 5.04 4.37 -1.89
N LEU A 176 4.31 3.63 -2.73
CA LEU A 176 3.09 2.94 -2.34
C LEU A 176 3.37 1.84 -1.32
N THR A 177 4.33 0.96 -1.60
CA THR A 177 4.66 -0.17 -0.72
C THR A 177 5.24 0.32 0.61
N LEU A 178 6.11 1.33 0.60
CA LEU A 178 6.65 1.94 1.80
C LEU A 178 5.56 2.63 2.63
N GLY A 179 4.70 3.41 1.99
CA GLY A 179 3.57 4.08 2.64
C GLY A 179 2.60 3.08 3.26
N GLY A 180 2.24 2.03 2.53
CA GLY A 180 1.39 0.95 3.04
C GLY A 180 2.03 0.19 4.20
N ALA A 181 3.32 -0.14 4.10
CA ALA A 181 4.06 -0.80 5.17
C ALA A 181 4.16 0.07 6.43
N ALA A 182 4.41 1.37 6.27
CA ALA A 182 4.42 2.34 7.38
C ALA A 182 3.05 2.45 8.06
N ALA A 183 1.96 2.49 7.28
CA ALA A 183 0.60 2.50 7.82
C ALA A 183 0.31 1.23 8.62
N LEU A 184 0.62 0.05 8.07
CA LEU A 184 0.44 -1.23 8.78
C LEU A 184 1.31 -1.32 10.04
N ALA A 185 2.54 -0.81 10.00
CA ALA A 185 3.43 -0.76 11.17
C ALA A 185 2.85 0.14 12.26
N GLY A 186 2.23 1.27 11.90
CA GLY A 186 1.52 2.13 12.83
C GLY A 186 0.35 1.40 13.51
N PHE A 187 -0.47 0.66 12.75
CA PHE A 187 -1.53 -0.19 13.34
C PHE A 187 -0.97 -1.30 14.22
N CYS A 188 0.14 -1.94 13.81
CA CYS A 188 0.79 -2.97 14.61
C CYS A 188 1.30 -2.42 15.95
N TRP A 189 1.85 -1.21 15.95
CA TRP A 189 2.29 -0.55 17.17
C TRP A 189 1.11 -0.17 18.08
N ALA A 190 -0.03 0.21 17.52
CA ALA A 190 -1.25 0.53 18.27
C ALA A 190 -1.90 -0.68 18.96
N MET A 191 -1.54 -1.90 18.55
CA MET A 191 -2.04 -3.18 19.09
C MET A 191 -1.39 -3.61 20.42
N ARG A 192 -1.02 -2.71 21.30
CA ARG A 192 -0.46 -3.03 22.62
C ARG A 192 -1.50 -3.31 23.67
#